data_43fc180d17fab277901da574b1ef9705
#
_entry.id   43fc180d17fab277901da574b1ef9705
#
_cell.length_a   1.000
_cell.length_b   1.000
_cell.length_c   1.000
_cell.angle_alpha   90.00
_cell.angle_beta   90.00
_cell.angle_gamma   90.00
#
_symmetry.space_group_name_H-M   'P 1'
#
loop_
_entity.id
_entity.type
_entity.pdbx_description
1 polymer ?
#
loop_
_entity_poly.entity_id
_entity_poly.type
_entity_poly.pdbx_seq_one_letter_code
_entity_poly.pdbx_strand_id
1 'polypeptide(L)'
;HVMNITDVEDKIIRTVRQTGEPLKQLTGRFTAAFLDDCRALNLLSPHHIPRATDHIPEMLALIGTLMKEGVAYQAPDKSVYFSIAKFARYGQLKKIEADQMRPGERVKLDEYEKESLGDFALWKAWDEVDGDVGWDSPWGRGRPGWHIECSAMSMKYLGESFDLHCGGEDLVFPHHEDEIAQSEAATGKTFARYWLHCAYLLVNGQKMSKRSGNFFTLRDLLAKGYTGRELRYTLIAEHYRRQLNFTFEGVDAARASLARMDEFLVKLREIAGAATSPAGMLALQADFEAALDDDLNISAALGVLFNFIRDTNRRLAENAVPPAEAAAILDTWQRFDTVLGFGMPQAQEAPADVVALADQRQAARKAKDFKRADQIRDELKVKGWVIEDTPKGPKLKRV
;
A
#
# COMPACT_ATOMS: atom_id res chain seq x y z
N HIS A 1 0.69 1.60 14.76
CA HIS A 1 1.20 1.60 13.40
C HIS A 1 2.11 2.80 13.18
N VAL A 2 3.36 2.52 12.79
CA VAL A 2 4.39 3.50 12.43
C VAL A 2 4.80 3.26 11.00
N MET A 3 4.98 4.31 10.22
CA MET A 3 5.51 4.27 8.85
C MET A 3 6.51 5.40 8.69
N ASN A 4 7.75 5.07 8.41
CA ASN A 4 8.84 6.04 8.33
C ASN A 4 8.90 6.77 6.99
N ILE A 5 9.57 7.90 7.00
CA ILE A 5 10.01 8.63 5.82
C ILE A 5 11.53 8.67 5.83
N THR A 6 12.15 7.95 4.89
CA THR A 6 13.57 8.06 4.61
C THR A 6 13.79 9.34 3.80
N ASP A 7 14.19 10.40 4.47
CA ASP A 7 14.39 11.72 3.87
C ASP A 7 15.87 12.13 3.79
N VAL A 8 16.75 11.15 4.00
CA VAL A 8 18.21 11.29 3.77
C VAL A 8 18.78 9.96 3.25
N GLU A 9 19.36 9.97 2.07
CA GLU A 9 20.09 8.84 1.48
C GLU A 9 20.96 9.31 0.30
N ASP A 10 21.82 8.45 -0.23
CA ASP A 10 22.75 8.77 -1.33
C ASP A 10 22.06 9.35 -2.56
N LYS A 11 20.89 8.82 -2.97
CA LYS A 11 20.13 9.31 -4.14
C LYS A 11 19.53 10.69 -3.89
N ILE A 12 18.99 10.91 -2.69
CA ILE A 12 18.41 12.19 -2.31
C ILE A 12 19.49 13.27 -2.32
N ILE A 13 20.64 13.02 -1.70
CA ILE A 13 21.77 13.95 -1.66
C ILE A 13 22.27 14.28 -3.08
N ARG A 14 22.41 13.27 -3.92
CA ARG A 14 22.77 13.45 -5.33
C ARG A 14 21.76 14.35 -6.06
N THR A 15 20.47 14.16 -5.82
CA THR A 15 19.40 14.97 -6.41
C THR A 15 19.45 16.42 -5.92
N VAL A 16 19.64 16.64 -4.61
CA VAL A 16 19.83 17.97 -4.02
C VAL A 16 20.97 18.71 -4.73
N ARG A 17 22.11 18.05 -4.91
CA ARG A 17 23.26 18.65 -5.62
C ARG A 17 22.99 18.96 -7.08
N GLN A 18 22.30 18.07 -7.77
CA GLN A 18 21.99 18.25 -9.20
C GLN A 18 20.97 19.37 -9.44
N THR A 19 20.00 19.51 -8.54
CA THR A 19 18.89 20.46 -8.71
C THR A 19 19.11 21.79 -8.00
N GLY A 20 19.96 21.82 -6.97
CA GLY A 20 20.10 22.96 -6.06
C GLY A 20 18.88 23.15 -5.12
N GLU A 21 17.89 22.25 -5.16
CA GLU A 21 16.74 22.31 -4.26
C GLU A 21 17.16 21.89 -2.85
N PRO A 22 16.84 22.67 -1.77
CA PRO A 22 17.19 22.29 -0.42
C PRO A 22 16.58 20.93 -0.01
N LEU A 23 17.33 20.11 0.75
CA LEU A 23 16.93 18.78 1.20
C LEU A 23 15.48 18.73 1.73
N LYS A 24 15.17 19.63 2.67
CA LYS A 24 13.84 19.68 3.31
C LYS A 24 12.72 20.01 2.31
N GLN A 25 12.99 20.84 1.31
CA GLN A 25 12.01 21.18 0.29
C GLN A 25 11.77 20.00 -0.65
N LEU A 26 12.84 19.40 -1.17
CA LEU A 26 12.79 18.23 -2.02
C LEU A 26 12.02 17.08 -1.36
N THR A 27 12.45 16.67 -0.16
CA THR A 27 11.84 15.54 0.56
C THR A 27 10.43 15.85 1.04
N GLY A 28 10.14 17.10 1.43
CA GLY A 28 8.81 17.57 1.81
C GLY A 28 7.81 17.43 0.66
N ARG A 29 8.20 17.82 -0.55
CA ARG A 29 7.38 17.70 -1.77
C ARG A 29 7.06 16.23 -2.09
N PHE A 30 8.06 15.34 -2.03
CA PHE A 30 7.83 13.92 -2.28
C PHE A 30 7.03 13.24 -1.17
N THR A 31 7.22 13.63 0.09
CA THR A 31 6.41 13.14 1.21
C THR A 31 4.94 13.53 1.03
N ALA A 32 4.65 14.80 0.70
CA ALA A 32 3.28 15.23 0.44
C ALA A 32 2.65 14.43 -0.70
N ALA A 33 3.40 14.24 -1.77
CA ALA A 33 3.01 13.44 -2.91
C ALA A 33 2.66 11.99 -2.55
N PHE A 34 3.50 11.34 -1.74
CA PHE A 34 3.28 9.98 -1.26
C PHE A 34 2.02 9.87 -0.38
N LEU A 35 1.82 10.83 0.53
CA LEU A 35 0.64 10.85 1.38
C LEU A 35 -0.66 11.12 0.59
N ASP A 36 -0.59 11.91 -0.49
CA ASP A 36 -1.71 12.07 -1.43
C ASP A 36 -2.04 10.74 -2.13
N ASP A 37 -1.01 10.01 -2.56
CA ASP A 37 -1.17 8.70 -3.19
C ASP A 37 -1.79 7.68 -2.21
N CYS A 38 -1.35 7.67 -0.94
CA CYS A 38 -1.95 6.86 0.12
C CYS A 38 -3.45 7.17 0.33
N ARG A 39 -3.81 8.47 0.35
CA ARG A 39 -5.22 8.89 0.46
C ARG A 39 -6.04 8.45 -0.75
N ALA A 40 -5.50 8.61 -1.96
CA ALA A 40 -6.18 8.18 -3.19
C ALA A 40 -6.48 6.67 -3.21
N LEU A 41 -5.60 5.85 -2.61
CA LEU A 41 -5.77 4.42 -2.43
C LEU A 41 -6.61 4.04 -1.19
N ASN A 42 -7.16 5.01 -0.46
CA ASN A 42 -7.91 4.79 0.78
C ASN A 42 -7.12 3.97 1.82
N LEU A 43 -5.83 4.28 1.99
CA LEU A 43 -5.00 3.69 3.04
C LEU A 43 -5.26 4.41 4.37
N LEU A 44 -5.35 3.64 5.45
CA LEU A 44 -5.45 4.20 6.80
C LEU A 44 -4.15 4.92 7.16
N SER A 45 -4.27 6.14 7.67
CA SER A 45 -3.11 6.90 8.11
C SER A 45 -2.40 6.19 9.27
N PRO A 46 -1.06 6.10 9.25
CA PRO A 46 -0.31 5.63 10.39
C PRO A 46 -0.51 6.56 11.61
N HIS A 47 -0.32 6.02 12.82
CA HIS A 47 -0.34 6.82 14.05
C HIS A 47 0.86 7.76 14.13
N HIS A 48 2.03 7.31 13.64
CA HIS A 48 3.25 8.09 13.56
C HIS A 48 3.89 7.95 12.18
N ILE A 49 4.40 9.08 11.66
CA ILE A 49 5.13 9.16 10.39
C ILE A 49 6.47 9.89 10.67
N PRO A 50 7.42 9.20 11.35
CA PRO A 50 8.71 9.78 11.67
C PRO A 50 9.58 9.99 10.43
N ARG A 51 10.36 11.08 10.42
CA ARG A 51 11.38 11.36 9.41
C ARG A 51 12.75 11.00 9.95
N ALA A 52 13.61 10.43 9.13
CA ALA A 52 14.96 10.09 9.53
C ALA A 52 15.74 11.33 10.01
N THR A 53 15.63 12.46 9.30
CA THR A 53 16.32 13.71 9.66
C THR A 53 15.89 14.31 11.01
N ASP A 54 14.69 13.98 11.50
CA ASP A 54 14.19 14.44 12.81
C ASP A 54 14.61 13.50 13.96
N HIS A 55 15.30 12.38 13.66
CA HIS A 55 15.65 11.32 14.60
C HIS A 55 17.16 11.05 14.72
N ILE A 56 17.99 11.99 14.29
CA ILE A 56 19.44 11.89 14.42
C ILE A 56 19.91 11.62 15.86
N PRO A 57 19.37 12.28 16.90
CA PRO A 57 19.79 12.01 18.27
C PRO A 57 19.57 10.57 18.70
N GLU A 58 18.45 9.95 18.32
CA GLU A 58 18.12 8.56 18.62
C GLU A 58 19.07 7.60 17.93
N MET A 59 19.42 7.88 16.67
CA MET A 59 20.40 7.09 15.91
C MET A 59 21.77 7.18 16.54
N LEU A 60 22.25 8.37 16.92
CA LEU A 60 23.52 8.55 17.58
C LEU A 60 23.57 7.82 18.95
N ALA A 61 22.49 7.84 19.70
CA ALA A 61 22.38 7.13 20.98
C ALA A 61 22.46 5.60 20.77
N LEU A 62 21.76 5.08 19.74
CA LEU A 62 21.80 3.66 19.40
C LEU A 62 23.21 3.23 18.95
N ILE A 63 23.85 3.99 18.07
CA ILE A 63 25.23 3.73 17.63
C ILE A 63 26.20 3.76 18.84
N GLY A 64 26.03 4.75 19.74
CA GLY A 64 26.81 4.83 20.98
C GLY A 64 26.68 3.57 21.85
N THR A 65 25.47 3.02 21.93
CA THR A 65 25.22 1.73 22.62
C THR A 65 25.95 0.58 21.92
N LEU A 66 25.84 0.46 20.60
CA LEU A 66 26.51 -0.58 19.82
C LEU A 66 28.05 -0.52 19.93
N MET A 67 28.59 0.71 19.96
CA MET A 67 30.03 0.94 20.21
C MET A 67 30.44 0.45 21.60
N LYS A 68 29.64 0.74 22.64
CA LYS A 68 29.88 0.32 24.04
C LYS A 68 29.80 -1.18 24.16
N GLU A 69 28.84 -1.84 23.53
CA GLU A 69 28.71 -3.29 23.48
C GLU A 69 29.82 -3.97 22.65
N GLY A 70 30.64 -3.17 21.97
CA GLY A 70 31.79 -3.63 21.20
C GLY A 70 31.44 -4.29 19.86
N VAL A 71 30.18 -4.20 19.41
CA VAL A 71 29.74 -4.74 18.11
C VAL A 71 29.87 -3.75 16.98
N ALA A 72 30.13 -2.46 17.28
CA ALA A 72 30.45 -1.44 16.30
C ALA A 72 31.86 -0.89 16.52
N TYR A 73 32.44 -0.31 15.47
CA TYR A 73 33.79 0.27 15.49
C TYR A 73 33.91 1.44 14.53
N GLN A 74 34.77 2.42 14.87
CA GLN A 74 35.11 3.51 13.98
C GLN A 74 36.29 3.08 13.06
N ALA A 75 36.11 3.28 11.77
CA ALA A 75 37.12 3.01 10.77
C ALA A 75 38.08 4.21 10.57
N PRO A 76 39.24 4.03 9.88
CA PRO A 76 40.17 5.12 9.59
C PRO A 76 39.60 6.29 8.79
N ASP A 77 38.58 6.04 7.98
CA ASP A 77 37.82 7.06 7.25
C ASP A 77 36.82 7.84 8.12
N LYS A 78 36.81 7.59 9.45
CA LYS A 78 35.94 8.14 10.46
C LYS A 78 34.49 7.67 10.39
N SER A 79 34.11 6.84 9.44
CA SER A 79 32.79 6.18 9.43
C SER A 79 32.72 5.14 10.55
N VAL A 80 31.50 4.88 11.04
CA VAL A 80 31.25 3.82 12.03
C VAL A 80 30.53 2.67 11.35
N TYR A 81 31.02 1.47 11.58
CA TYR A 81 30.49 0.23 11.01
C TYR A 81 30.03 -0.74 12.09
N PHE A 82 29.01 -1.50 11.78
CA PHE A 82 28.62 -2.68 12.54
C PHE A 82 29.49 -3.87 12.11
N SER A 83 30.01 -4.63 13.08
CA SER A 83 30.79 -5.83 12.80
C SER A 83 29.89 -7.07 12.80
N ILE A 84 29.58 -7.62 11.64
CA ILE A 84 28.71 -8.78 11.50
C ILE A 84 29.29 -10.01 12.21
N ALA A 85 30.63 -10.14 12.30
CA ALA A 85 31.31 -11.23 13.02
C ALA A 85 31.02 -11.24 14.52
N LYS A 86 30.60 -10.11 15.10
CA LYS A 86 30.34 -9.98 16.53
C LYS A 86 28.87 -10.23 16.92
N PHE A 87 28.01 -10.45 15.94
CA PHE A 87 26.61 -10.82 16.16
C PHE A 87 26.36 -12.26 15.66
N ALA A 88 26.47 -13.22 16.53
CA ALA A 88 26.46 -14.66 16.18
C ALA A 88 25.17 -15.12 15.45
N ARG A 89 24.07 -14.35 15.55
CA ARG A 89 22.78 -14.67 14.90
C ARG A 89 22.58 -13.92 13.58
N TYR A 90 23.63 -13.23 13.05
CA TYR A 90 23.52 -12.54 11.78
C TYR A 90 23.19 -13.51 10.65
N GLY A 91 22.24 -13.16 9.81
CA GLY A 91 21.77 -14.01 8.70
C GLY A 91 20.60 -14.93 9.05
N GLN A 92 20.01 -14.82 10.24
CA GLN A 92 18.93 -15.71 10.68
C GLN A 92 17.63 -15.54 9.89
N LEU A 93 17.28 -14.31 9.50
CA LEU A 93 16.06 -14.01 8.74
C LEU A 93 16.17 -14.53 7.30
N LYS A 94 17.29 -14.27 6.65
CA LYS A 94 17.58 -14.72 5.28
C LYS A 94 18.01 -16.19 5.21
N LYS A 95 18.41 -16.82 6.35
CA LYS A 95 19.04 -18.15 6.43
C LYS A 95 20.33 -18.21 5.63
N ILE A 96 21.26 -17.30 5.94
CA ILE A 96 22.58 -17.18 5.32
C ILE A 96 23.52 -18.19 5.98
N GLU A 97 24.27 -18.93 5.16
CA GLU A 97 25.31 -19.83 5.67
C GLU A 97 26.58 -19.05 6.07
N ALA A 98 27.25 -19.48 7.15
CA ALA A 98 28.37 -18.75 7.73
C ALA A 98 29.57 -18.58 6.77
N ASP A 99 29.75 -19.49 5.82
CA ASP A 99 30.81 -19.45 4.79
C ASP A 99 30.59 -18.38 3.73
N GLN A 100 29.37 -17.86 3.60
CA GLN A 100 29.01 -16.77 2.72
C GLN A 100 29.35 -15.39 3.29
N MET A 101 29.55 -15.30 4.62
CA MET A 101 29.85 -14.05 5.31
C MET A 101 31.29 -13.62 5.09
N ARG A 102 31.51 -12.32 4.92
CA ARG A 102 32.82 -11.69 4.71
C ARG A 102 33.10 -10.64 5.80
N PRO A 103 33.36 -11.08 7.05
CA PRO A 103 33.60 -10.17 8.16
C PRO A 103 34.82 -9.28 7.88
N GLY A 104 34.70 -7.95 8.19
CA GLY A 104 35.76 -6.99 7.97
C GLY A 104 35.81 -6.37 6.58
N GLU A 105 35.11 -6.93 5.59
CA GLU A 105 34.83 -6.26 4.32
C GLU A 105 33.75 -5.17 4.57
N ARG A 106 34.03 -3.92 4.21
CA ARG A 106 33.18 -2.77 4.55
C ARG A 106 32.26 -2.39 3.40
N VAL A 107 30.96 -2.24 3.70
CA VAL A 107 29.95 -1.77 2.76
C VAL A 107 29.50 -0.35 3.15
N LYS A 108 29.83 0.63 2.33
CA LYS A 108 29.59 2.06 2.58
C LYS A 108 28.35 2.60 1.85
N LEU A 109 27.96 1.98 0.74
CA LEU A 109 26.84 2.43 -0.10
C LEU A 109 25.50 1.94 0.46
N ASP A 110 24.45 2.75 0.35
CA ASP A 110 23.07 2.36 0.71
C ASP A 110 22.47 1.43 -0.35
N GLU A 111 22.96 1.53 -1.59
CA GLU A 111 22.69 0.58 -2.67
C GLU A 111 23.90 -0.30 -2.88
N TYR A 112 23.97 -1.43 -2.23
CA TYR A 112 24.97 -2.46 -2.51
C TYR A 112 24.30 -3.70 -3.12
N GLU A 113 25.12 -4.46 -3.84
CA GLU A 113 24.66 -5.70 -4.43
C GLU A 113 24.16 -6.65 -3.33
N LYS A 114 23.05 -7.35 -3.58
CA LYS A 114 22.39 -8.24 -2.61
C LYS A 114 23.27 -9.35 -2.03
N GLU A 115 24.52 -9.44 -2.49
CA GLU A 115 25.49 -10.44 -2.10
C GLU A 115 26.62 -9.89 -1.21
N SER A 116 26.59 -8.60 -0.86
CA SER A 116 27.59 -7.99 0.01
C SER A 116 27.35 -8.32 1.47
N LEU A 117 27.95 -9.39 1.95
CA LEU A 117 27.84 -9.94 3.31
C LEU A 117 28.94 -9.38 4.23
N GLY A 118 29.19 -8.07 4.17
CA GLY A 118 30.24 -7.37 4.91
C GLY A 118 29.72 -6.52 6.06
N ASP A 119 30.65 -5.90 6.80
CA ASP A 119 30.34 -4.93 7.85
C ASP A 119 29.65 -3.71 7.24
N PHE A 120 28.48 -3.32 7.74
CA PHE A 120 27.67 -2.25 7.17
C PHE A 120 27.75 -0.94 7.94
N ALA A 121 27.54 0.18 7.24
CA ALA A 121 27.70 1.51 7.82
C ALA A 121 26.53 1.88 8.75
N LEU A 122 26.86 2.30 9.97
CA LEU A 122 25.94 2.90 10.94
C LEU A 122 25.96 4.43 10.85
N TRP A 123 27.17 4.99 10.65
CA TRP A 123 27.41 6.41 10.45
C TRP A 123 28.43 6.60 9.33
N LYS A 124 28.06 7.33 8.31
CA LYS A 124 28.93 7.65 7.18
C LYS A 124 29.62 8.99 7.45
N ALA A 125 30.95 9.01 7.50
CA ALA A 125 31.69 10.26 7.61
C ALA A 125 31.37 11.16 6.42
N TRP A 126 31.20 12.44 6.70
CA TRP A 126 30.95 13.44 5.67
C TRP A 126 32.06 13.49 4.65
N ASP A 127 31.68 13.62 3.40
CA ASP A 127 32.61 13.92 2.30
C ASP A 127 32.04 15.03 1.37
N GLU A 128 32.81 15.44 0.37
CA GLU A 128 32.41 16.52 -0.52
C GLU A 128 31.13 16.23 -1.33
N VAL A 129 30.76 14.97 -1.53
CA VAL A 129 29.52 14.60 -2.25
C VAL A 129 28.28 14.85 -1.41
N ASP A 130 28.40 14.92 -0.09
CA ASP A 130 27.28 15.21 0.82
C ASP A 130 26.90 16.71 0.82
N GLY A 131 27.81 17.61 0.39
CA GLY A 131 27.57 19.06 0.34
C GLY A 131 27.21 19.61 1.72
N ASP A 132 26.05 20.28 1.82
CA ASP A 132 25.58 20.85 3.08
C ASP A 132 24.85 19.82 3.98
N VAL A 133 24.57 18.62 3.47
CA VAL A 133 23.87 17.57 4.23
C VAL A 133 24.85 16.87 5.18
N GLY A 134 24.55 16.96 6.47
CA GLY A 134 25.38 16.31 7.49
C GLY A 134 25.12 16.88 8.88
N TRP A 135 25.33 16.05 9.88
CA TRP A 135 25.13 16.34 11.29
C TRP A 135 26.42 16.08 12.08
N ASP A 136 26.58 16.81 13.17
CA ASP A 136 27.68 16.56 14.09
C ASP A 136 27.42 15.29 14.90
N SER A 137 28.48 14.52 15.12
CA SER A 137 28.43 13.31 15.93
C SER A 137 29.72 13.18 16.78
N PRO A 138 29.75 12.28 17.77
CA PRO A 138 30.95 11.98 18.53
C PRO A 138 32.13 11.47 17.67
N TRP A 139 31.82 10.97 16.47
CA TRP A 139 32.80 10.39 15.56
C TRP A 139 33.23 11.35 14.45
N GLY A 140 32.64 12.53 14.39
CA GLY A 140 32.84 13.58 13.40
C GLY A 140 31.54 13.87 12.64
N ARG A 141 31.61 14.94 11.81
CA ARG A 141 30.48 15.29 10.94
C ARG A 141 30.21 14.17 9.95
N GLY A 142 28.93 13.87 9.73
CA GLY A 142 28.49 12.80 8.82
C GLY A 142 27.00 12.67 8.75
N ARG A 143 26.51 11.50 8.36
CA ARG A 143 25.10 11.16 8.25
C ARG A 143 24.83 9.70 8.62
N PRO A 144 23.60 9.33 8.97
CA PRO A 144 23.28 7.94 9.28
C PRO A 144 23.48 7.02 8.07
N GLY A 145 23.79 5.76 8.33
CA GLY A 145 23.54 4.67 7.39
C GLY A 145 22.07 4.40 7.28
N TRP A 146 21.63 3.82 6.18
CA TRP A 146 20.20 3.59 5.91
C TRP A 146 19.51 2.70 6.94
N HIS A 147 20.18 1.66 7.45
CA HIS A 147 19.55 0.65 8.32
C HIS A 147 19.32 1.12 9.76
N ILE A 148 20.17 2.05 10.26
CA ILE A 148 20.04 2.55 11.64
C ILE A 148 18.81 3.44 11.82
N GLU A 149 18.32 4.05 10.74
CA GLU A 149 17.16 4.93 10.73
C GLU A 149 15.92 4.17 11.22
N CYS A 150 15.64 3.03 10.60
CA CYS A 150 14.46 2.22 10.91
C CYS A 150 14.55 1.59 12.30
N SER A 151 15.74 1.11 12.70
CA SER A 151 15.95 0.59 14.06
C SER A 151 15.67 1.64 15.12
N ALA A 152 16.26 2.84 14.99
CA ALA A 152 16.09 3.91 15.97
C ALA A 152 14.65 4.43 16.03
N MET A 153 14.02 4.68 14.88
CA MET A 153 12.64 5.16 14.81
C MET A 153 11.64 4.13 15.32
N SER A 154 11.79 2.85 14.95
CA SER A 154 10.91 1.78 15.44
C SER A 154 10.98 1.65 16.94
N MET A 155 12.18 1.58 17.52
CA MET A 155 12.35 1.47 18.97
C MET A 155 11.82 2.68 19.73
N LYS A 156 11.91 3.88 19.18
CA LYS A 156 11.35 5.10 19.80
C LYS A 156 9.83 5.04 19.94
N TYR A 157 9.12 4.58 18.93
CA TYR A 157 7.66 4.64 18.88
C TYR A 157 6.97 3.34 19.29
N LEU A 158 7.62 2.20 19.11
CA LEU A 158 7.05 0.87 19.36
C LEU A 158 7.71 0.15 20.56
N GLY A 159 8.84 0.68 21.05
CA GLY A 159 9.63 0.05 22.08
C GLY A 159 10.69 -0.89 21.50
N GLU A 160 11.50 -1.49 22.38
CA GLU A 160 12.64 -2.33 22.01
C GLU A 160 12.23 -3.69 21.41
N SER A 161 10.96 -4.05 21.55
CA SER A 161 10.37 -5.26 20.98
C SER A 161 8.91 -4.98 20.61
N PHE A 162 8.50 -5.38 19.42
CA PHE A 162 7.14 -5.16 18.92
C PHE A 162 6.63 -6.37 18.12
N ASP A 163 5.35 -6.33 17.72
CA ASP A 163 4.71 -7.53 17.19
C ASP A 163 5.05 -7.80 15.74
N LEU A 164 4.92 -6.80 14.85
CA LEU A 164 4.98 -7.02 13.40
C LEU A 164 5.83 -5.97 12.67
N HIS A 165 6.78 -6.43 11.86
CA HIS A 165 7.55 -5.62 10.92
C HIS A 165 7.25 -6.02 9.49
N CYS A 166 6.97 -5.04 8.63
CA CYS A 166 6.55 -5.27 7.25
C CYS A 166 7.50 -4.60 6.26
N GLY A 167 7.66 -5.20 5.07
CA GLY A 167 8.42 -4.62 3.98
C GLY A 167 8.27 -5.39 2.67
N GLY A 168 9.02 -5.00 1.66
CA GLY A 168 9.17 -5.78 0.43
C GLY A 168 10.12 -6.96 0.63
N GLU A 169 10.02 -7.98 -0.20
CA GLU A 169 10.93 -9.14 -0.14
C GLU A 169 12.41 -8.78 -0.40
N ASP A 170 12.65 -7.64 -1.06
CA ASP A 170 13.99 -7.08 -1.27
C ASP A 170 14.61 -6.50 0.00
N LEU A 171 13.81 -6.17 0.99
CA LEU A 171 14.28 -5.66 2.29
C LEU A 171 14.67 -6.78 3.26
N VAL A 172 14.30 -8.05 3.01
CA VAL A 172 14.68 -9.18 3.86
C VAL A 172 16.18 -9.16 4.13
N PHE A 173 16.95 -8.94 3.06
CA PHE A 173 18.40 -8.81 3.13
C PHE A 173 18.88 -7.73 2.15
N PRO A 174 19.77 -6.85 2.61
CA PRO A 174 20.36 -6.83 3.95
C PRO A 174 19.56 -6.04 5.00
N HIS A 175 18.63 -5.18 4.60
CA HIS A 175 18.04 -4.12 5.42
C HIS A 175 17.44 -4.64 6.74
N HIS A 176 16.49 -5.58 6.69
CA HIS A 176 15.85 -6.11 7.89
C HIS A 176 16.78 -6.99 8.73
N GLU A 177 17.71 -7.70 8.10
CA GLU A 177 18.75 -8.45 8.81
C GLU A 177 19.65 -7.51 9.60
N ASP A 178 20.03 -6.36 9.01
CA ASP A 178 20.83 -5.34 9.65
C ASP A 178 20.07 -4.63 10.77
N GLU A 179 18.75 -4.39 10.61
CA GLU A 179 17.92 -3.87 11.70
C GLU A 179 17.83 -4.83 12.89
N ILE A 180 17.70 -6.15 12.65
CA ILE A 180 17.75 -7.17 13.69
C ILE A 180 19.10 -7.10 14.42
N ALA A 181 20.18 -7.08 13.67
CA ALA A 181 21.53 -7.06 14.25
C ALA A 181 21.74 -5.83 15.14
N GLN A 182 21.37 -4.64 14.66
CA GLN A 182 21.48 -3.39 15.41
C GLN A 182 20.63 -3.40 16.67
N SER A 183 19.35 -3.72 16.54
CA SER A 183 18.39 -3.60 17.62
C SER A 183 18.61 -4.68 18.69
N GLU A 184 18.85 -5.93 18.28
CA GLU A 184 19.04 -7.05 19.22
C GLU A 184 20.43 -7.04 19.88
N ALA A 185 21.47 -6.57 19.20
CA ALA A 185 22.77 -6.37 19.81
C ALA A 185 22.77 -5.24 20.86
N ALA A 186 21.97 -4.20 20.66
CA ALA A 186 21.87 -3.08 21.59
C ALA A 186 21.00 -3.39 22.81
N THR A 187 19.97 -4.22 22.66
CA THR A 187 18.92 -4.40 23.68
C THR A 187 18.92 -5.79 24.35
N GLY A 188 19.49 -6.78 23.69
CA GLY A 188 19.39 -8.20 24.09
C GLY A 188 17.98 -8.80 23.92
N LYS A 189 17.04 -8.08 23.30
CA LYS A 189 15.64 -8.50 23.09
C LYS A 189 15.37 -8.80 21.64
N THR A 190 14.39 -9.65 21.38
CA THR A 190 13.87 -9.86 20.02
C THR A 190 13.25 -8.56 19.51
N PHE A 191 13.71 -8.06 18.37
CA PHE A 191 13.29 -6.79 17.78
C PHE A 191 11.83 -6.86 17.30
N ALA A 192 11.53 -7.74 16.36
CA ALA A 192 10.17 -7.98 15.88
C ALA A 192 9.81 -9.46 15.99
N ARG A 193 8.58 -9.75 16.47
CA ARG A 193 8.11 -11.13 16.65
C ARG A 193 7.78 -11.79 15.33
N TYR A 194 7.17 -11.03 14.41
CA TYR A 194 6.75 -11.50 13.10
C TYR A 194 7.25 -10.57 12.02
N TRP A 195 7.67 -11.18 10.92
CA TRP A 195 8.16 -10.48 9.72
C TRP A 195 7.23 -10.81 8.56
N LEU A 196 6.73 -9.78 7.87
CA LEU A 196 5.85 -9.94 6.72
C LEU A 196 6.46 -9.24 5.51
N HIS A 197 6.65 -10.00 4.42
CA HIS A 197 7.28 -9.48 3.20
C HIS A 197 6.36 -9.67 2.00
N CYS A 198 6.11 -8.55 1.29
CA CYS A 198 5.36 -8.57 0.03
C CYS A 198 6.27 -8.92 -1.13
N ALA A 199 5.81 -9.82 -2.00
CA ALA A 199 6.50 -10.14 -3.24
C ALA A 199 6.52 -8.93 -4.22
N TYR A 200 7.40 -8.99 -5.23
CA TYR A 200 7.59 -7.90 -6.19
C TYR A 200 6.35 -7.62 -7.04
N LEU A 201 6.20 -6.34 -7.38
CA LEU A 201 5.31 -5.88 -8.44
C LEU A 201 6.01 -5.99 -9.80
N LEU A 202 5.38 -6.68 -10.73
CA LEU A 202 5.75 -6.72 -12.13
C LEU A 202 4.82 -5.84 -12.96
N VAL A 203 5.29 -5.35 -14.09
CA VAL A 203 4.48 -4.65 -15.09
C VAL A 203 4.64 -5.39 -16.41
N ASN A 204 3.55 -5.96 -16.93
CA ASN A 204 3.55 -6.80 -18.12
C ASN A 204 4.60 -7.94 -18.04
N GLY A 205 4.67 -8.62 -16.89
CA GLY A 205 5.59 -9.74 -16.66
C GLY A 205 7.05 -9.36 -16.46
N GLN A 206 7.39 -8.08 -16.41
CA GLN A 206 8.76 -7.59 -16.25
C GLN A 206 8.90 -6.70 -15.00
N LYS A 207 10.09 -6.69 -14.41
CA LYS A 207 10.42 -5.77 -13.30
C LYS A 207 10.18 -4.33 -13.76
N MET A 208 9.43 -3.56 -12.95
CA MET A 208 9.18 -2.15 -13.20
C MET A 208 10.47 -1.33 -13.15
N SER A 209 10.79 -0.60 -14.20
CA SER A 209 11.95 0.29 -14.23
C SER A 209 11.76 1.46 -15.18
N LYS A 210 12.36 2.61 -14.86
CA LYS A 210 12.37 3.80 -15.74
C LYS A 210 13.06 3.50 -17.08
N ARG A 211 14.12 2.68 -17.06
CA ARG A 211 14.88 2.30 -18.26
C ARG A 211 14.07 1.47 -19.24
N SER A 212 13.18 0.62 -18.74
CA SER A 212 12.32 -0.25 -19.57
C SER A 212 11.07 0.48 -20.07
N GLY A 213 10.84 1.73 -19.67
CA GLY A 213 9.65 2.49 -20.07
C GLY A 213 8.33 1.95 -19.49
N ASN A 214 8.39 0.99 -18.58
CA ASN A 214 7.25 0.37 -17.92
C ASN A 214 7.04 0.87 -16.48
N PHE A 215 7.54 2.07 -16.17
CA PHE A 215 7.39 2.70 -14.86
C PHE A 215 6.17 3.62 -14.86
N PHE A 216 5.25 3.38 -13.93
CA PHE A 216 4.05 4.20 -13.73
C PHE A 216 3.95 4.62 -12.26
N THR A 217 3.69 5.89 -12.03
CA THR A 217 3.25 6.39 -10.73
C THR A 217 1.73 6.26 -10.60
N LEU A 218 1.21 6.32 -9.37
CA LEU A 218 -0.24 6.36 -9.15
C LEU A 218 -0.89 7.52 -9.93
N ARG A 219 -0.24 8.69 -9.98
CA ARG A 219 -0.71 9.88 -10.70
C ARG A 219 -0.82 9.67 -12.20
N ASP A 220 0.11 8.94 -12.80
CA ASP A 220 0.06 8.58 -14.21
C ASP A 220 -1.18 7.73 -14.51
N LEU A 221 -1.53 6.83 -13.59
CA LEU A 221 -2.72 5.98 -13.73
C LEU A 221 -4.01 6.77 -13.52
N LEU A 222 -4.06 7.64 -12.51
CA LEU A 222 -5.19 8.55 -12.29
C LEU A 222 -5.41 9.49 -13.49
N ALA A 223 -4.34 10.03 -14.08
CA ALA A 223 -4.40 10.87 -15.28
C ALA A 223 -4.90 10.10 -16.51
N LYS A 224 -4.75 8.77 -16.54
CA LYS A 224 -5.34 7.90 -17.58
C LYS A 224 -6.83 7.57 -17.35
N GLY A 225 -7.43 8.10 -16.28
CA GLY A 225 -8.85 7.90 -15.96
C GLY A 225 -9.17 6.68 -15.09
N TYR A 226 -8.15 6.02 -14.53
CA TYR A 226 -8.34 5.01 -13.49
C TYR A 226 -8.60 5.70 -12.14
N THR A 227 -9.35 5.02 -11.26
CA THR A 227 -9.63 5.53 -9.91
C THR A 227 -8.74 4.86 -8.88
N GLY A 228 -8.50 5.53 -7.74
CA GLY A 228 -7.77 4.93 -6.63
C GLY A 228 -8.42 3.65 -6.12
N ARG A 229 -9.74 3.55 -6.19
CA ARG A 229 -10.52 2.35 -5.83
C ARG A 229 -10.20 1.15 -6.72
N GLU A 230 -10.13 1.35 -8.04
CA GLU A 230 -9.77 0.32 -9.02
C GLU A 230 -8.34 -0.15 -8.82
N LEU A 231 -7.44 0.82 -8.61
CA LEU A 231 -6.03 0.54 -8.35
C LEU A 231 -5.82 -0.18 -7.01
N ARG A 232 -6.54 0.21 -5.95
CA ARG A 232 -6.55 -0.52 -4.68
C ARG A 232 -6.99 -1.96 -4.86
N TYR A 233 -8.12 -2.20 -5.55
CA TYR A 233 -8.58 -3.55 -5.83
C TYR A 233 -7.51 -4.36 -6.55
N THR A 234 -6.92 -3.81 -7.62
CA THR A 234 -5.86 -4.47 -8.39
C THR A 234 -4.67 -4.86 -7.50
N LEU A 235 -4.24 -3.95 -6.62
CA LEU A 235 -3.06 -4.16 -5.76
C LEU A 235 -3.29 -5.23 -4.67
N ILE A 236 -4.52 -5.34 -4.13
CA ILE A 236 -4.79 -6.28 -3.04
C ILE A 236 -5.44 -7.59 -3.50
N ALA A 237 -5.84 -7.74 -4.77
CA ALA A 237 -6.53 -8.92 -5.26
C ALA A 237 -5.63 -10.17 -5.34
N GLU A 238 -4.31 -9.98 -5.46
CA GLU A 238 -3.33 -11.06 -5.41
C GLU A 238 -2.81 -11.25 -3.99
N HIS A 239 -2.52 -12.48 -3.61
CA HIS A 239 -1.92 -12.79 -2.31
C HIS A 239 -0.55 -12.13 -2.19
N TYR A 240 -0.23 -11.49 -1.06
CA TYR A 240 0.99 -10.70 -0.88
C TYR A 240 2.29 -11.48 -1.08
N ARG A 241 2.29 -12.83 -0.91
CA ARG A 241 3.45 -13.70 -1.18
C ARG A 241 3.64 -14.00 -2.66
N ARG A 242 2.71 -13.62 -3.52
CA ARG A 242 2.81 -13.81 -4.97
C ARG A 242 3.18 -12.52 -5.66
N GLN A 243 3.95 -12.63 -6.74
CA GLN A 243 4.27 -11.49 -7.59
C GLN A 243 3.00 -10.99 -8.28
N LEU A 244 2.60 -9.77 -7.96
CA LEU A 244 1.51 -9.10 -8.66
C LEU A 244 2.00 -8.65 -10.04
N ASN A 245 1.38 -9.17 -11.10
CA ASN A 245 1.63 -8.68 -12.46
C ASN A 245 0.61 -7.60 -12.83
N PHE A 246 1.02 -6.34 -12.70
CA PHE A 246 0.20 -5.21 -13.09
C PHE A 246 0.07 -5.14 -14.63
N THR A 247 -1.17 -5.11 -15.11
CA THR A 247 -1.52 -4.85 -16.51
C THR A 247 -2.74 -3.93 -16.57
N PHE A 248 -2.93 -3.19 -17.66
CA PHE A 248 -4.11 -2.34 -17.83
C PHE A 248 -5.39 -3.18 -17.95
N GLU A 249 -5.32 -4.34 -18.59
CA GLU A 249 -6.43 -5.29 -18.65
C GLU A 249 -6.82 -5.80 -17.25
N GLY A 250 -5.84 -5.97 -16.36
CA GLY A 250 -6.07 -6.32 -14.96
C GLY A 250 -6.84 -5.24 -14.21
N VAL A 251 -6.52 -3.96 -14.45
CA VAL A 251 -7.26 -2.82 -13.87
C VAL A 251 -8.68 -2.73 -14.44
N ASP A 252 -8.87 -2.97 -15.75
CA ASP A 252 -10.20 -3.01 -16.36
C ASP A 252 -11.05 -4.18 -15.82
N ALA A 253 -10.44 -5.33 -15.54
CA ALA A 253 -11.10 -6.44 -14.86
C ALA A 253 -11.47 -6.10 -13.40
N ALA A 254 -10.62 -5.34 -12.69
CA ALA A 254 -10.91 -4.81 -11.35
C ALA A 254 -12.12 -3.86 -11.39
N ARG A 255 -12.17 -2.94 -12.36
CA ARG A 255 -13.31 -2.05 -12.63
C ARG A 255 -14.61 -2.84 -12.81
N ALA A 256 -14.59 -3.86 -13.66
CA ALA A 256 -15.77 -4.72 -13.89
C ALA A 256 -16.19 -5.49 -12.63
N SER A 257 -15.24 -5.91 -11.80
CA SER A 257 -15.52 -6.60 -10.53
C SER A 257 -16.15 -5.66 -9.51
N LEU A 258 -15.62 -4.45 -9.38
CA LEU A 258 -16.20 -3.40 -8.52
C LEU A 258 -17.60 -2.99 -8.99
N ALA A 259 -17.82 -2.84 -10.29
CA ALA A 259 -19.15 -2.54 -10.83
C ALA A 259 -20.19 -3.60 -10.47
N ARG A 260 -19.82 -4.89 -10.51
CA ARG A 260 -20.70 -5.99 -10.07
C ARG A 260 -21.02 -5.93 -8.58
N MET A 261 -20.03 -5.59 -7.75
CA MET A 261 -20.25 -5.37 -6.31
C MET A 261 -21.20 -4.20 -6.08
N ASP A 262 -21.00 -3.09 -6.78
CA ASP A 262 -21.82 -1.88 -6.65
C ASP A 262 -23.28 -2.14 -7.02
N GLU A 263 -23.51 -2.83 -8.14
CA GLU A 263 -24.86 -3.22 -8.55
C GLU A 263 -25.57 -4.08 -7.51
N PHE A 264 -24.84 -5.03 -6.94
CA PHE A 264 -25.34 -5.89 -5.87
C PHE A 264 -25.73 -5.09 -4.63
N LEU A 265 -24.84 -4.21 -4.17
CA LEU A 265 -25.07 -3.37 -2.99
C LEU A 265 -26.23 -2.37 -3.19
N VAL A 266 -26.35 -1.80 -4.38
CA VAL A 266 -27.47 -0.90 -4.72
C VAL A 266 -28.80 -1.66 -4.66
N LYS A 267 -28.88 -2.87 -5.25
CA LYS A 267 -30.09 -3.71 -5.17
C LYS A 267 -30.47 -4.05 -3.74
N LEU A 268 -29.49 -4.42 -2.92
CA LEU A 268 -29.71 -4.71 -1.50
C LEU A 268 -30.27 -3.50 -0.75
N ARG A 269 -29.74 -2.29 -1.00
CA ARG A 269 -30.26 -1.05 -0.39
C ARG A 269 -31.70 -0.78 -0.77
N GLU A 270 -32.08 -0.98 -2.05
CA GLU A 270 -33.44 -0.80 -2.54
C GLU A 270 -34.40 -1.77 -1.84
N ILE A 271 -33.96 -3.00 -1.55
CA ILE A 271 -34.77 -4.02 -0.86
C ILE A 271 -34.83 -3.78 0.64
N ALA A 272 -33.70 -3.49 1.26
CA ALA A 272 -33.60 -3.25 2.70
C ALA A 272 -34.50 -2.06 3.14
N GLY A 273 -34.52 -0.96 2.36
CA GLY A 273 -35.27 0.25 2.70
C GLY A 273 -34.93 0.73 4.10
N ALA A 274 -35.91 0.79 4.98
CA ALA A 274 -35.78 1.15 6.40
C ALA A 274 -35.63 -0.07 7.33
N ALA A 275 -35.50 -1.29 6.81
CA ALA A 275 -35.38 -2.49 7.62
C ALA A 275 -34.08 -2.48 8.43
N THR A 276 -34.15 -2.93 9.68
CA THR A 276 -33.00 -3.11 10.54
C THR A 276 -32.39 -4.50 10.36
N SER A 277 -31.08 -4.58 10.49
CA SER A 277 -30.34 -5.85 10.49
C SER A 277 -30.75 -6.67 11.72
N PRO A 278 -31.09 -7.96 11.57
CA PRO A 278 -31.24 -8.84 12.70
C PRO A 278 -29.92 -9.04 13.43
N ALA A 279 -29.97 -9.24 14.75
CA ALA A 279 -28.76 -9.56 15.51
C ALA A 279 -28.24 -10.94 15.07
N GLY A 280 -26.95 -11.01 14.76
CA GLY A 280 -26.28 -12.26 14.41
C GLY A 280 -25.25 -12.09 13.30
N MET A 281 -24.27 -12.98 13.31
CA MET A 281 -23.23 -13.04 12.29
C MET A 281 -23.71 -13.95 11.14
N LEU A 282 -23.63 -13.48 9.91
CA LEU A 282 -23.87 -14.34 8.76
C LEU A 282 -22.73 -15.35 8.58
N ALA A 283 -23.04 -16.55 8.08
CA ALA A 283 -22.02 -17.56 7.73
C ALA A 283 -20.94 -16.98 6.80
N LEU A 284 -21.33 -16.10 5.88
CA LEU A 284 -20.43 -15.35 5.00
C LEU A 284 -19.30 -14.65 5.76
N GLN A 285 -19.58 -14.08 6.94
CA GLN A 285 -18.55 -13.39 7.73
C GLN A 285 -17.52 -14.38 8.24
N ALA A 286 -17.93 -15.53 8.76
CA ALA A 286 -17.01 -16.56 9.25
C ALA A 286 -16.12 -17.10 8.12
N ASP A 287 -16.69 -17.34 6.93
CA ASP A 287 -15.92 -17.83 5.78
C ASP A 287 -14.90 -16.78 5.27
N PHE A 288 -15.28 -15.49 5.27
CA PHE A 288 -14.41 -14.40 4.89
C PHE A 288 -13.27 -14.21 5.89
N GLU A 289 -13.57 -14.22 7.20
CA GLU A 289 -12.59 -14.12 8.28
C GLU A 289 -11.63 -15.31 8.23
N ALA A 290 -12.12 -16.55 8.08
CA ALA A 290 -11.30 -17.73 7.96
C ALA A 290 -10.30 -17.67 6.78
N ALA A 291 -10.71 -17.09 5.66
CA ALA A 291 -9.81 -16.87 4.52
C ALA A 291 -8.70 -15.85 4.84
N LEU A 292 -9.00 -14.82 5.63
CA LEU A 292 -7.98 -13.82 6.04
C LEU A 292 -7.09 -14.37 7.16
N ASP A 293 -7.60 -15.21 8.04
CA ASP A 293 -6.82 -15.89 9.09
C ASP A 293 -5.82 -16.88 8.50
N ASP A 294 -6.07 -17.38 7.29
CA ASP A 294 -5.14 -18.18 6.50
C ASP A 294 -4.12 -17.29 5.78
N ASP A 295 -3.18 -16.72 6.54
CA ASP A 295 -2.06 -15.93 6.03
C ASP A 295 -2.49 -14.70 5.16
N LEU A 296 -3.52 -13.99 5.59
CA LEU A 296 -4.07 -12.83 4.88
C LEU A 296 -4.49 -13.14 3.43
N ASN A 297 -5.07 -14.31 3.18
CA ASN A 297 -5.43 -14.81 1.85
C ASN A 297 -6.61 -14.03 1.26
N ILE A 298 -6.34 -12.79 0.87
CA ILE A 298 -7.33 -11.88 0.29
C ILE A 298 -7.96 -12.43 -0.99
N SER A 299 -7.20 -13.20 -1.78
CA SER A 299 -7.71 -13.83 -3.01
C SER A 299 -8.83 -14.84 -2.68
N ALA A 300 -8.64 -15.66 -1.63
CA ALA A 300 -9.68 -16.58 -1.15
C ALA A 300 -10.87 -15.82 -0.57
N ALA A 301 -10.64 -14.77 0.23
CA ALA A 301 -11.70 -13.91 0.80
C ALA A 301 -12.56 -13.26 -0.29
N LEU A 302 -11.94 -12.74 -1.35
CA LEU A 302 -12.66 -12.22 -2.52
C LEU A 302 -13.43 -13.33 -3.26
N GLY A 303 -12.87 -14.54 -3.34
CA GLY A 303 -13.57 -15.71 -3.88
C GLY A 303 -14.85 -16.05 -3.11
N VAL A 304 -14.79 -16.08 -1.78
CA VAL A 304 -15.95 -16.24 -0.89
C VAL A 304 -16.99 -15.17 -1.17
N LEU A 305 -16.59 -13.91 -1.23
CA LEU A 305 -17.47 -12.77 -1.49
C LEU A 305 -18.17 -12.87 -2.86
N PHE A 306 -17.44 -13.15 -3.94
CA PHE A 306 -18.04 -13.24 -5.28
C PHE A 306 -18.95 -14.45 -5.45
N ASN A 307 -18.66 -15.58 -4.81
CA ASN A 307 -19.57 -16.72 -4.77
C ASN A 307 -20.88 -16.34 -4.07
N PHE A 308 -20.80 -15.67 -2.92
CA PHE A 308 -21.96 -15.19 -2.19
C PHE A 308 -22.80 -14.19 -3.02
N ILE A 309 -22.14 -13.22 -3.68
CA ILE A 309 -22.79 -12.25 -4.59
C ILE A 309 -23.56 -12.99 -5.70
N ARG A 310 -22.93 -13.98 -6.34
CA ARG A 310 -23.56 -14.76 -7.40
C ARG A 310 -24.82 -15.49 -6.90
N ASP A 311 -24.71 -16.18 -5.77
CA ASP A 311 -25.80 -17.00 -5.24
C ASP A 311 -26.95 -16.13 -4.70
N THR A 312 -26.62 -15.00 -4.07
CA THR A 312 -27.61 -14.03 -3.62
C THR A 312 -28.29 -13.32 -4.79
N ASN A 313 -27.57 -12.99 -5.88
CA ASN A 313 -28.16 -12.40 -7.07
C ASN A 313 -29.21 -13.32 -7.72
N ARG A 314 -29.02 -14.65 -7.70
CA ARG A 314 -30.04 -15.61 -8.14
C ARG A 314 -31.29 -15.49 -7.28
N ARG A 315 -31.19 -15.47 -5.96
CA ARG A 315 -32.30 -15.27 -5.03
C ARG A 315 -33.00 -13.91 -5.18
N LEU A 316 -32.21 -12.86 -5.47
CA LEU A 316 -32.74 -11.52 -5.77
C LEU A 316 -33.63 -11.52 -7.02
N ALA A 317 -33.24 -12.26 -8.06
CA ALA A 317 -34.04 -12.42 -9.28
C ALA A 317 -35.36 -13.15 -9.04
N GLU A 318 -35.41 -14.04 -8.04
CA GLU A 318 -36.56 -14.79 -7.60
C GLU A 318 -37.40 -14.03 -6.53
N ASN A 319 -37.04 -12.79 -6.16
CA ASN A 319 -37.60 -12.01 -5.04
C ASN A 319 -37.56 -12.77 -3.70
N ALA A 320 -36.57 -13.62 -3.49
CA ALA A 320 -36.40 -14.50 -2.33
C ALA A 320 -35.48 -13.96 -1.24
N VAL A 321 -35.13 -12.66 -1.28
CA VAL A 321 -34.30 -11.98 -0.26
C VAL A 321 -35.19 -11.00 0.51
N PRO A 322 -35.51 -11.30 1.80
CA PRO A 322 -36.31 -10.39 2.63
C PRO A 322 -35.58 -9.09 2.96
N PRO A 323 -36.29 -7.98 3.25
CA PRO A 323 -35.66 -6.70 3.62
C PRO A 323 -34.67 -6.79 4.81
N ALA A 324 -35.02 -7.55 5.85
CA ALA A 324 -34.16 -7.74 7.02
C ALA A 324 -32.85 -8.49 6.67
N GLU A 325 -32.91 -9.47 5.76
CA GLU A 325 -31.70 -10.16 5.27
C GLU A 325 -30.85 -9.24 4.42
N ALA A 326 -31.45 -8.43 3.54
CA ALA A 326 -30.75 -7.43 2.76
C ALA A 326 -29.99 -6.42 3.67
N ALA A 327 -30.64 -5.98 4.76
CA ALA A 327 -30.00 -5.12 5.76
C ALA A 327 -28.82 -5.82 6.45
N ALA A 328 -28.95 -7.11 6.82
CA ALA A 328 -27.87 -7.88 7.43
C ALA A 328 -26.67 -8.05 6.49
N ILE A 329 -26.90 -8.26 5.20
CA ILE A 329 -25.83 -8.35 4.20
C ILE A 329 -25.09 -7.00 4.06
N LEU A 330 -25.81 -5.88 4.06
CA LEU A 330 -25.22 -4.55 4.02
C LEU A 330 -24.36 -4.24 5.25
N ASP A 331 -24.80 -4.63 6.44
CA ASP A 331 -24.02 -4.51 7.67
C ASP A 331 -22.74 -5.35 7.60
N THR A 332 -22.85 -6.58 7.12
CA THR A 332 -21.70 -7.48 6.94
C THR A 332 -20.71 -6.90 5.94
N TRP A 333 -21.21 -6.31 4.82
CA TRP A 333 -20.38 -5.60 3.86
C TRP A 333 -19.60 -4.45 4.51
N GLN A 334 -20.22 -3.63 5.34
CA GLN A 334 -19.53 -2.52 6.02
C GLN A 334 -18.35 -3.02 6.86
N ARG A 335 -18.49 -4.18 7.51
CA ARG A 335 -17.37 -4.80 8.24
C ARG A 335 -16.26 -5.26 7.29
N PHE A 336 -16.59 -5.91 6.19
CA PHE A 336 -15.59 -6.31 5.18
C PHE A 336 -14.86 -5.10 4.60
N ASP A 337 -15.58 -4.01 4.39
CA ASP A 337 -15.02 -2.79 3.81
C ASP A 337 -14.04 -2.08 4.74
N THR A 338 -14.07 -2.36 6.06
CA THR A 338 -13.00 -1.87 6.97
C THR A 338 -11.62 -2.45 6.60
N VAL A 339 -11.58 -3.62 5.96
CA VAL A 339 -10.37 -4.26 5.44
C VAL A 339 -10.18 -3.96 3.95
N LEU A 340 -11.22 -4.17 3.15
CA LEU A 340 -11.15 -3.99 1.70
C LEU A 340 -10.94 -2.53 1.29
N GLY A 341 -11.63 -1.61 1.96
CA GLY A 341 -11.52 -0.18 1.69
C GLY A 341 -12.01 0.23 0.30
N PHE A 342 -12.95 -0.54 -0.28
CA PHE A 342 -13.54 -0.21 -1.58
C PHE A 342 -14.66 0.83 -1.48
N GLY A 343 -15.21 1.01 -0.29
CA GLY A 343 -16.31 1.92 -0.03
C GLY A 343 -17.66 1.40 -0.51
N MET A 344 -18.68 2.12 -0.11
CA MET A 344 -20.03 1.89 -0.62
C MET A 344 -20.22 2.67 -1.92
N PRO A 345 -20.94 2.13 -2.90
CA PRO A 345 -21.28 2.89 -4.08
C PRO A 345 -22.05 4.13 -3.66
N GLN A 346 -21.50 5.30 -3.99
CA GLN A 346 -22.24 6.54 -3.82
C GLN A 346 -23.35 6.57 -4.86
N ALA A 347 -24.56 6.98 -4.44
CA ALA A 347 -25.59 7.31 -5.40
C ALA A 347 -25.06 8.49 -6.22
N GLN A 348 -24.60 8.22 -7.44
CA GLN A 348 -24.27 9.31 -8.36
C GLN A 348 -25.58 9.91 -8.81
N GLU A 349 -25.95 11.03 -8.20
CA GLU A 349 -27.05 11.83 -8.76
C GLU A 349 -26.62 12.26 -10.16
N ALA A 350 -27.42 11.88 -11.13
CA ALA A 350 -27.18 12.31 -12.49
C ALA A 350 -27.30 13.85 -12.56
N PRO A 351 -26.40 14.55 -13.25
CA PRO A 351 -26.50 16.00 -13.44
C PRO A 351 -27.88 16.37 -13.99
N ALA A 352 -28.37 17.52 -13.62
CA ALA A 352 -29.74 17.96 -14.00
C ALA A 352 -30.00 17.93 -15.52
N ASP A 353 -29.00 18.20 -16.33
CA ASP A 353 -29.06 18.11 -17.78
C ASP A 353 -29.18 16.66 -18.30
N VAL A 354 -28.55 15.71 -17.61
CA VAL A 354 -28.65 14.26 -17.89
C VAL A 354 -30.03 13.74 -17.51
N VAL A 355 -30.56 14.15 -16.35
CA VAL A 355 -31.92 13.81 -15.92
C VAL A 355 -32.94 14.36 -16.93
N ALA A 356 -32.80 15.63 -17.34
CA ALA A 356 -33.68 16.24 -18.33
C ALA A 356 -33.66 15.50 -19.68
N LEU A 357 -32.50 15.00 -20.13
CA LEU A 357 -32.40 14.16 -21.33
C LEU A 357 -33.13 12.81 -21.14
N ALA A 358 -33.01 12.20 -19.98
CA ALA A 358 -33.74 10.94 -19.70
C ALA A 358 -35.26 11.14 -19.74
N ASP A 359 -35.76 12.26 -19.19
CA ASP A 359 -37.18 12.61 -19.21
C ASP A 359 -37.64 12.89 -20.66
N GLN A 360 -36.87 13.61 -21.46
CA GLN A 360 -37.16 13.84 -22.89
C GLN A 360 -37.21 12.53 -23.68
N ARG A 361 -36.28 11.59 -23.42
CA ARG A 361 -36.30 10.26 -24.03
C ARG A 361 -37.58 9.50 -23.67
N GLN A 362 -37.98 9.56 -22.40
CA GLN A 362 -39.22 8.92 -21.95
C GLN A 362 -40.46 9.52 -22.63
N ALA A 363 -40.52 10.86 -22.79
CA ALA A 363 -41.56 11.54 -23.50
C ALA A 363 -41.60 11.15 -24.98
N ALA A 364 -40.45 11.10 -25.67
CA ALA A 364 -40.34 10.67 -27.07
C ALA A 364 -40.87 9.21 -27.24
N ARG A 365 -40.49 8.28 -26.33
CA ARG A 365 -40.99 6.90 -26.37
C ARG A 365 -42.52 6.81 -26.18
N LYS A 366 -43.10 7.59 -25.25
CA LYS A 366 -44.53 7.68 -25.06
C LYS A 366 -45.25 8.21 -26.32
N ALA A 367 -44.65 9.16 -27.02
CA ALA A 367 -45.11 9.71 -28.29
C ALA A 367 -44.82 8.77 -29.48
N LYS A 368 -44.21 7.61 -29.27
CA LYS A 368 -43.74 6.66 -30.31
C LYS A 368 -42.71 7.24 -31.30
N ASP A 369 -42.03 8.35 -30.94
CA ASP A 369 -40.90 8.90 -31.68
C ASP A 369 -39.62 8.16 -31.28
N PHE A 370 -39.44 6.98 -31.83
CA PHE A 370 -38.31 6.13 -31.52
C PHE A 370 -37.01 6.72 -32.06
N LYS A 371 -37.05 7.46 -33.17
CA LYS A 371 -35.89 8.12 -33.76
C LYS A 371 -35.29 9.15 -32.77
N ARG A 372 -36.14 9.99 -32.19
CA ARG A 372 -35.69 10.96 -31.18
C ARG A 372 -35.22 10.28 -29.91
N ALA A 373 -35.88 9.21 -29.46
CA ALA A 373 -35.49 8.44 -28.28
C ALA A 373 -34.07 7.81 -28.45
N ASP A 374 -33.75 7.31 -29.65
CA ASP A 374 -32.42 6.76 -29.94
C ASP A 374 -31.34 7.85 -29.99
N GLN A 375 -31.62 9.00 -30.59
CA GLN A 375 -30.71 10.14 -30.58
C GLN A 375 -30.34 10.56 -29.14
N ILE A 376 -31.33 10.69 -28.26
CA ILE A 376 -31.11 11.05 -26.87
C ILE A 376 -30.31 9.97 -26.14
N ARG A 377 -30.51 8.69 -26.44
CA ARG A 377 -29.68 7.62 -25.90
C ARG A 377 -28.21 7.78 -26.27
N ASP A 378 -27.93 8.18 -27.50
CA ASP A 378 -26.57 8.41 -27.97
C ASP A 378 -25.99 9.71 -27.37
N GLU A 379 -26.80 10.78 -27.21
CA GLU A 379 -26.40 12.00 -26.49
C GLU A 379 -26.02 11.68 -25.02
N LEU A 380 -26.79 10.82 -24.33
CA LEU A 380 -26.48 10.36 -22.99
C LEU A 380 -25.15 9.59 -22.94
N LYS A 381 -24.91 8.69 -23.92
CA LYS A 381 -23.65 7.95 -24.01
C LYS A 381 -22.44 8.88 -24.18
N VAL A 382 -22.52 9.91 -25.01
CA VAL A 382 -21.46 10.91 -25.18
C VAL A 382 -21.17 11.64 -23.86
N LYS A 383 -22.20 11.84 -23.02
CA LYS A 383 -22.04 12.40 -21.67
C LYS A 383 -21.58 11.38 -20.62
N GLY A 384 -21.28 10.12 -21.02
CA GLY A 384 -20.87 9.06 -20.12
C GLY A 384 -22.00 8.46 -19.29
N TRP A 385 -23.25 8.47 -19.81
CA TRP A 385 -24.41 7.90 -19.16
C TRP A 385 -25.16 6.95 -20.07
N VAL A 386 -25.67 5.86 -19.51
CA VAL A 386 -26.63 4.97 -20.18
C VAL A 386 -27.94 4.95 -19.41
N ILE A 387 -29.02 4.71 -20.14
CA ILE A 387 -30.36 4.60 -19.59
C ILE A 387 -30.85 3.16 -19.73
N GLU A 388 -31.19 2.53 -18.60
CA GLU A 388 -31.80 1.20 -18.55
C GLU A 388 -33.31 1.35 -18.30
N ASP A 389 -34.11 0.69 -19.14
CA ASP A 389 -35.55 0.66 -18.95
C ASP A 389 -35.87 -0.43 -17.92
N THR A 390 -36.41 -0.04 -16.75
CA THR A 390 -36.82 -0.97 -15.71
C THR A 390 -38.35 -0.93 -15.52
N PRO A 391 -38.94 -1.96 -14.90
CA PRO A 391 -40.39 -1.95 -14.58
C PRO A 391 -40.82 -0.76 -13.69
N LYS A 392 -39.87 -0.18 -12.93
CA LYS A 392 -40.12 0.98 -12.06
C LYS A 392 -39.81 2.31 -12.76
N GLY A 393 -39.46 2.31 -14.04
CA GLY A 393 -39.10 3.48 -14.84
C GLY A 393 -37.64 3.44 -15.32
N PRO A 394 -37.22 4.45 -16.13
CA PRO A 394 -35.83 4.51 -16.63
C PRO A 394 -34.86 4.80 -15.51
N LYS A 395 -33.76 4.06 -15.47
CA LYS A 395 -32.66 4.25 -14.52
C LYS A 395 -31.43 4.73 -15.27
N LEU A 396 -30.85 5.85 -14.82
CA LEU A 396 -29.59 6.40 -15.36
C LEU A 396 -28.41 5.71 -14.68
N LYS A 397 -27.43 5.34 -15.49
CA LYS A 397 -26.20 4.67 -15.07
C LYS A 397 -25.00 5.33 -15.73
N ARG A 398 -23.97 5.66 -15.00
CA ARG A 398 -22.74 6.18 -15.58
C ARG A 398 -21.93 5.02 -16.18
N VAL A 399 -21.33 5.25 -17.37
CA VAL A 399 -20.49 4.29 -18.08
C VAL A 399 -19.02 4.51 -17.72
#